data_fdbb8a379ea5e76d7eee18d513f5cf5d
#
_entry.id   fdbb8a379ea5e76d7eee18d513f5cf5d
#
_cell.length_a   1.000
_cell.length_b   1.000
_cell.length_c   1.000
_cell.angle_alpha   90.00
_cell.angle_beta   90.00
_cell.angle_gamma   90.00
#
_symmetry.space_group_name_H-M   'P 1'
#
loop_
_entity.id
_entity.type
_entity.pdbx_description
1 polymer ?
#
loop_
_entity_poly.entity_id
_entity_poly.type
_entity_poly.pdbx_seq_one_letter_code
_entity_poly.pdbx_strand_id
1 'polypeptide(L)'
;TGAQGAQGAQGVNGNFGGASFEYTFLTNTTDSDPGAGNLKFNNSNLTSATILYIDDTDGGSSNTDIQPFLRTIDDSTSTIKGHVKVSTKTNPDQFVLYTIASLVEATGYFKVTVAYVSGSVTSFSNSADVSITFARTGDAGSAGAQGAAGAQGAAGSSGGTGSTGAQGHQGNTGATGA
;
A
#
# COMPACT_ATOMS: atom_id res chain seq x y z
N THR A 1 35.70 -6.64 21.63
CA THR A 1 34.26 -6.52 21.30
C THR A 1 34.16 -5.52 20.15
N GLY A 2 33.62 -5.94 18.99
CA GLY A 2 33.40 -5.06 17.87
C GLY A 2 32.35 -4.00 18.18
N ALA A 3 32.43 -2.83 17.54
CA ALA A 3 31.40 -1.79 17.65
C ALA A 3 30.09 -2.27 17.02
N GLN A 4 28.95 -1.85 17.59
CA GLN A 4 27.65 -2.11 17.00
C GLN A 4 27.56 -1.41 15.63
N GLY A 5 26.99 -2.07 14.63
CA GLY A 5 26.74 -1.48 13.33
C GLY A 5 25.82 -0.27 13.42
N ALA A 6 25.98 0.66 12.51
CA ALA A 6 25.10 1.83 12.43
C ALA A 6 23.67 1.42 12.07
N GLN A 7 22.68 2.14 12.63
CA GLN A 7 21.27 1.96 12.26
C GLN A 7 21.08 2.31 10.76
N GLY A 8 20.27 1.56 10.05
CA GLY A 8 19.91 1.87 8.68
C GLY A 8 19.27 3.25 8.55
N ALA A 9 19.44 3.88 7.40
CA ALA A 9 18.80 5.16 7.10
C ALA A 9 17.26 4.97 7.07
N GLN A 10 16.54 5.99 7.56
CA GLN A 10 15.09 6.03 7.43
C GLN A 10 14.73 6.13 5.93
N GLY A 11 13.70 5.40 5.52
CA GLY A 11 13.16 5.52 4.17
C GLY A 11 12.67 6.95 3.88
N VAL A 12 12.69 7.34 2.62
CA VAL A 12 12.13 8.63 2.20
C VAL A 12 10.63 8.67 2.45
N ASN A 13 10.12 9.81 2.87
CA ASN A 13 8.68 10.00 3.04
C ASN A 13 7.97 9.74 1.71
N GLY A 14 6.93 8.91 1.75
CA GLY A 14 6.06 8.68 0.60
C GLY A 14 5.39 9.98 0.18
N ASN A 15 5.22 10.18 -1.13
CA ASN A 15 4.54 11.37 -1.65
C ASN A 15 3.02 11.09 -1.62
N PHE A 16 2.29 11.73 -0.71
CA PHE A 16 0.83 11.66 -0.61
C PHE A 16 0.19 12.60 -1.66
N GLY A 17 0.28 12.21 -2.93
CA GLY A 17 -0.57 12.77 -3.96
C GLY A 17 -1.81 11.89 -4.14
N GLY A 18 -2.89 12.15 -3.43
CA GLY A 18 -4.15 11.44 -3.65
C GLY A 18 -4.73 11.81 -5.01
N ALA A 19 -5.07 10.81 -5.85
CA ALA A 19 -5.86 11.01 -7.04
C ALA A 19 -7.30 10.61 -6.76
N SER A 20 -8.26 11.42 -7.23
CA SER A 20 -9.69 11.18 -7.05
C SER A 20 -10.36 11.02 -8.40
N PHE A 21 -11.28 10.06 -8.48
CA PHE A 21 -12.06 9.74 -9.66
C PHE A 21 -13.54 9.60 -9.29
N GLU A 22 -14.41 9.77 -10.25
CA GLU A 22 -15.86 9.64 -10.08
C GLU A 22 -16.31 8.27 -10.55
N TYR A 23 -17.24 7.64 -9.82
CA TYR A 23 -17.80 6.34 -10.16
C TYR A 23 -19.25 6.25 -9.73
N THR A 24 -19.97 5.29 -10.30
CA THR A 24 -21.27 4.86 -9.83
C THR A 24 -21.13 3.56 -9.03
N PHE A 25 -21.66 3.52 -7.82
CA PHE A 25 -21.62 2.36 -6.95
C PHE A 25 -22.71 1.33 -7.34
N LEU A 26 -22.33 0.05 -7.46
CA LEU A 26 -23.25 -1.05 -7.66
C LEU A 26 -23.29 -1.97 -6.43
N THR A 27 -24.50 -2.45 -6.08
CA THR A 27 -24.71 -3.30 -4.90
C THR A 27 -24.51 -4.78 -5.16
N ASN A 28 -24.41 -5.22 -6.42
CA ASN A 28 -24.12 -6.64 -6.69
C ASN A 28 -22.66 -6.96 -6.27
N THR A 29 -22.46 -8.20 -5.79
CA THR A 29 -21.17 -8.63 -5.20
C THR A 29 -20.45 -9.67 -6.06
N THR A 30 -20.93 -9.94 -7.27
CA THR A 30 -20.36 -10.95 -8.17
C THR A 30 -19.00 -10.51 -8.69
N ASP A 31 -18.03 -11.43 -8.73
CA ASP A 31 -16.74 -11.21 -9.38
C ASP A 31 -16.91 -11.14 -10.90
N SER A 32 -17.08 -9.95 -11.40
CA SER A 32 -17.20 -9.65 -12.83
C SER A 32 -16.91 -8.17 -13.04
N ASP A 33 -16.64 -7.82 -14.29
CA ASP A 33 -16.55 -6.43 -14.73
C ASP A 33 -17.80 -5.65 -14.27
N PRO A 34 -17.63 -4.53 -13.54
CA PRO A 34 -18.76 -3.68 -13.16
C PRO A 34 -19.31 -2.85 -14.31
N GLY A 35 -18.59 -2.76 -15.44
CA GLY A 35 -18.89 -1.92 -16.59
C GLY A 35 -18.43 -0.48 -16.42
N ALA A 36 -18.26 0.21 -17.56
CA ALA A 36 -17.66 1.54 -17.63
C ALA A 36 -18.21 2.52 -16.59
N GLY A 37 -17.31 3.13 -15.84
CA GLY A 37 -17.64 4.12 -14.81
C GLY A 37 -18.27 3.57 -13.55
N ASN A 38 -18.26 2.25 -13.33
CA ASN A 38 -18.84 1.64 -12.14
C ASN A 38 -17.80 0.99 -11.25
N LEU A 39 -18.12 0.90 -9.97
CA LEU A 39 -17.39 0.10 -8.98
C LEU A 39 -18.36 -0.68 -8.08
N LYS A 40 -17.87 -1.75 -7.50
CA LYS A 40 -18.59 -2.59 -6.54
C LYS A 40 -17.63 -3.34 -5.63
N PHE A 41 -18.16 -3.97 -4.59
CA PHE A 41 -17.37 -4.78 -3.67
C PHE A 41 -17.85 -6.24 -3.66
N ASN A 42 -17.00 -7.14 -3.19
CA ASN A 42 -17.35 -8.56 -3.03
C ASN A 42 -18.28 -8.85 -1.83
N ASN A 43 -18.67 -7.84 -1.07
CA ASN A 43 -19.55 -7.97 0.08
C ASN A 43 -20.50 -6.76 0.16
N SER A 44 -21.78 -7.02 0.45
CA SER A 44 -22.80 -5.97 0.62
C SER A 44 -22.57 -5.15 1.90
N ASN A 45 -21.96 -5.76 2.94
CA ASN A 45 -21.46 -5.03 4.09
C ASN A 45 -20.02 -4.58 3.84
N LEU A 46 -19.82 -3.30 3.59
CA LEU A 46 -18.53 -2.72 3.24
C LEU A 46 -17.48 -2.89 4.35
N THR A 47 -17.88 -3.03 5.62
CA THR A 47 -16.92 -3.28 6.71
C THR A 47 -16.31 -4.69 6.64
N SER A 48 -16.92 -5.60 5.90
CA SER A 48 -16.48 -6.97 5.68
C SER A 48 -15.98 -7.22 4.26
N ALA A 49 -15.95 -6.18 3.42
CA ALA A 49 -15.44 -6.30 2.05
C ALA A 49 -13.93 -6.48 2.05
N THR A 50 -13.45 -7.38 1.19
CA THR A 50 -12.04 -7.70 1.01
C THR A 50 -11.54 -7.48 -0.41
N ILE A 51 -12.45 -7.28 -1.37
CA ILE A 51 -12.13 -6.99 -2.76
C ILE A 51 -13.02 -5.86 -3.26
N LEU A 52 -12.42 -4.85 -3.85
CA LEU A 52 -13.06 -3.82 -4.65
C LEU A 52 -12.88 -4.19 -6.13
N TYR A 53 -13.96 -4.25 -6.87
CA TYR A 53 -13.99 -4.35 -8.34
C TYR A 53 -14.21 -2.95 -8.89
N ILE A 54 -13.28 -2.46 -9.69
CA ILE A 54 -13.32 -1.12 -10.26
C ILE A 54 -13.05 -1.18 -11.77
N ASP A 55 -13.92 -0.59 -12.55
CA ASP A 55 -13.72 -0.45 -13.99
C ASP A 55 -12.47 0.39 -14.30
N ASP A 56 -11.81 0.12 -15.41
CA ASP A 56 -10.62 0.83 -15.86
C ASP A 56 -10.92 2.24 -16.39
N THR A 57 -12.20 2.55 -16.61
CA THR A 57 -12.69 3.85 -17.04
C THR A 57 -13.48 4.51 -15.91
N ASP A 58 -13.18 5.77 -15.59
CA ASP A 58 -13.93 6.51 -14.58
C ASP A 58 -15.34 6.87 -15.05
N GLY A 59 -16.22 7.20 -14.09
CA GLY A 59 -17.60 7.64 -14.34
C GLY A 59 -17.75 9.15 -14.55
N GLY A 60 -16.64 9.88 -14.70
CA GLY A 60 -16.67 11.30 -14.96
C GLY A 60 -17.20 11.63 -16.37
N SER A 61 -17.48 12.90 -16.63
CA SER A 61 -18.04 13.36 -17.92
C SER A 61 -17.17 13.02 -19.14
N SER A 62 -15.88 12.76 -18.91
CA SER A 62 -14.90 12.43 -19.96
C SER A 62 -14.66 10.94 -20.13
N ASN A 63 -15.22 10.10 -19.23
CA ASN A 63 -14.95 8.65 -19.17
C ASN A 63 -13.45 8.35 -19.36
N THR A 64 -12.63 8.87 -18.44
CA THR A 64 -11.17 8.82 -18.56
C THR A 64 -10.69 7.39 -18.25
N ASP A 65 -9.84 6.85 -19.14
CA ASP A 65 -9.09 5.62 -18.86
C ASP A 65 -8.08 5.87 -17.74
N ILE A 66 -8.30 5.23 -16.58
CA ILE A 66 -7.42 5.34 -15.41
C ILE A 66 -6.54 4.09 -15.19
N GLN A 67 -6.55 3.15 -16.13
CA GLN A 67 -5.74 1.94 -16.10
C GLN A 67 -4.23 2.26 -15.87
N PRO A 68 -3.62 3.26 -16.55
CA PRO A 68 -2.24 3.62 -16.31
C PRO A 68 -1.99 4.07 -14.86
N PHE A 69 -2.95 4.77 -14.26
CA PHE A 69 -2.86 5.20 -12.85
C PHE A 69 -2.98 4.00 -11.91
N LEU A 70 -3.98 3.13 -12.09
CA LEU A 70 -4.21 1.97 -11.22
C LEU A 70 -2.99 1.05 -11.17
N ARG A 71 -2.30 0.85 -12.28
CA ARG A 71 -1.06 0.06 -12.36
C ARG A 71 0.05 0.64 -11.47
N THR A 72 0.13 1.98 -11.30
CA THR A 72 1.16 2.59 -10.45
C THR A 72 0.97 2.31 -8.97
N ILE A 73 -0.22 1.93 -8.52
CA ILE A 73 -0.49 1.64 -7.11
C ILE A 73 0.25 0.36 -6.68
N ASP A 74 0.32 -0.64 -7.56
CA ASP A 74 0.97 -1.92 -7.27
C ASP A 74 2.51 -1.86 -7.36
N ASP A 75 3.07 -0.80 -7.90
CA ASP A 75 4.52 -0.59 -8.02
C ASP A 75 5.21 -0.37 -6.65
N SER A 76 4.46 -0.04 -5.58
CA SER A 76 5.04 0.11 -4.25
C SER A 76 5.62 -1.20 -3.74
N THR A 77 6.83 -1.18 -3.15
CA THR A 77 7.45 -2.34 -2.49
C THR A 77 6.93 -2.59 -1.07
N SER A 78 6.11 -1.68 -0.54
CA SER A 78 5.46 -1.81 0.77
C SER A 78 4.43 -2.95 0.78
N THR A 79 4.22 -3.56 1.96
CA THR A 79 3.15 -4.55 2.19
C THR A 79 1.76 -3.91 2.04
N ILE A 80 1.61 -2.65 2.46
CA ILE A 80 0.44 -1.82 2.19
C ILE A 80 0.80 -0.93 1.00
N LYS A 81 0.18 -1.19 -0.14
CA LYS A 81 0.42 -0.46 -1.40
C LYS A 81 -0.15 0.96 -1.37
N GLY A 82 -1.16 1.18 -0.54
CA GLY A 82 -1.84 2.46 -0.43
C GLY A 82 -3.09 2.39 0.41
N HIS A 83 -3.84 3.48 0.37
CA HIS A 83 -5.16 3.59 0.96
C HIS A 83 -6.16 3.98 -0.12
N VAL A 84 -7.39 3.54 0.03
CA VAL A 84 -8.50 3.94 -0.81
C VAL A 84 -9.69 4.37 0.04
N LYS A 85 -10.19 5.58 -0.22
CA LYS A 85 -11.42 6.11 0.37
C LYS A 85 -12.50 6.15 -0.70
N VAL A 86 -13.66 5.59 -0.41
CA VAL A 86 -14.88 5.75 -1.23
C VAL A 86 -15.88 6.55 -0.42
N SER A 87 -16.43 7.61 -0.99
CA SER A 87 -17.44 8.46 -0.34
C SER A 87 -18.53 8.86 -1.34
N THR A 88 -19.74 9.14 -0.84
CA THR A 88 -20.76 9.69 -1.72
C THR A 88 -20.35 11.10 -2.16
N LYS A 89 -20.65 11.42 -3.42
CA LYS A 89 -20.29 12.70 -4.05
C LYS A 89 -21.04 13.87 -3.42
N THR A 90 -22.28 13.63 -2.98
CA THR A 90 -23.14 14.64 -2.38
C THR A 90 -22.90 14.86 -0.87
N ASN A 91 -22.31 13.86 -0.19
CA ASN A 91 -22.01 13.94 1.24
C ASN A 91 -20.69 13.18 1.53
N PRO A 92 -19.54 13.86 1.49
CA PRO A 92 -18.22 13.24 1.72
C PRO A 92 -18.02 12.64 3.13
N ASP A 93 -18.91 12.96 4.09
CA ASP A 93 -18.90 12.37 5.42
C ASP A 93 -19.46 10.94 5.43
N GLN A 94 -20.17 10.54 4.38
CA GLN A 94 -20.56 9.14 4.14
C GLN A 94 -19.44 8.46 3.37
N PHE A 95 -18.59 7.73 4.08
CA PHE A 95 -17.41 7.12 3.49
C PHE A 95 -17.06 5.76 4.08
N VAL A 96 -16.21 5.05 3.36
CA VAL A 96 -15.42 3.89 3.81
C VAL A 96 -13.96 4.07 3.39
N LEU A 97 -13.05 3.67 4.27
CA LEU A 97 -11.60 3.74 4.07
C LEU A 97 -11.00 2.35 4.22
N TYR A 98 -10.12 1.99 3.29
CA TYR A 98 -9.40 0.73 3.30
C TYR A 98 -7.91 0.94 3.08
N THR A 99 -7.10 -0.03 3.53
CA THR A 99 -5.76 -0.25 3.01
C THR A 99 -5.83 -1.08 1.72
N ILE A 100 -4.86 -0.93 0.85
CA ILE A 100 -4.67 -1.72 -0.37
C ILE A 100 -3.48 -2.66 -0.17
N ALA A 101 -3.69 -3.96 -0.41
CA ALA A 101 -2.63 -4.97 -0.31
C ALA A 101 -2.08 -5.36 -1.69
N SER A 102 -2.93 -5.44 -2.72
CA SER A 102 -2.54 -5.80 -4.08
C SER A 102 -3.61 -5.37 -5.08
N LEU A 103 -3.22 -5.29 -6.36
CA LEU A 103 -4.12 -5.14 -7.48
C LEU A 103 -3.89 -6.28 -8.48
N VAL A 104 -4.97 -6.77 -9.06
CA VAL A 104 -4.94 -7.73 -10.17
C VAL A 104 -5.76 -7.16 -11.31
N GLU A 105 -5.12 -6.96 -12.45
CA GLU A 105 -5.78 -6.51 -13.67
C GLU A 105 -6.57 -7.68 -14.29
N ALA A 106 -7.82 -7.44 -14.64
CA ALA A 106 -8.69 -8.34 -15.39
C ALA A 106 -9.11 -7.64 -16.69
N THR A 107 -9.92 -8.30 -17.51
CA THR A 107 -10.37 -7.69 -18.77
C THR A 107 -11.39 -6.60 -18.47
N GLY A 108 -11.01 -5.33 -18.68
CA GLY A 108 -11.87 -4.16 -18.52
C GLY A 108 -12.00 -3.64 -17.08
N TYR A 109 -11.39 -4.29 -16.09
CA TYR A 109 -11.50 -3.87 -14.68
C TYR A 109 -10.33 -4.34 -13.83
N PHE A 110 -10.23 -3.81 -12.61
CA PHE A 110 -9.25 -4.24 -11.61
C PHE A 110 -9.93 -4.85 -10.39
N LYS A 111 -9.27 -5.87 -9.83
CA LYS A 111 -9.58 -6.46 -8.53
C LYS A 111 -8.57 -5.92 -7.52
N VAL A 112 -9.02 -5.07 -6.63
CA VAL A 112 -8.18 -4.46 -5.60
C VAL A 112 -8.43 -5.18 -4.29
N THR A 113 -7.40 -5.86 -3.76
CA THR A 113 -7.46 -6.49 -2.44
C THR A 113 -7.38 -5.42 -1.37
N VAL A 114 -8.40 -5.34 -0.54
CA VAL A 114 -8.56 -4.28 0.46
C VAL A 114 -8.81 -4.84 1.86
N ALA A 115 -8.43 -4.07 2.89
CA ALA A 115 -8.80 -4.34 4.27
C ALA A 115 -9.40 -3.08 4.90
N TYR A 116 -10.57 -3.25 5.54
CA TYR A 116 -11.30 -2.15 6.16
C TYR A 116 -10.48 -1.48 7.28
N VAL A 117 -10.45 -0.15 7.27
CA VAL A 117 -9.81 0.67 8.30
C VAL A 117 -10.86 1.40 9.13
N SER A 118 -11.71 2.18 8.47
CA SER A 118 -12.76 2.95 9.13
C SER A 118 -13.83 3.39 8.14
N GLY A 119 -14.95 3.88 8.62
CA GLY A 119 -16.01 4.45 7.81
C GLY A 119 -17.20 4.89 8.64
N SER A 120 -18.03 5.71 8.05
CA SER A 120 -19.27 6.22 8.66
C SER A 120 -20.50 5.44 8.18
N VAL A 121 -20.35 4.63 7.10
CA VAL A 121 -21.45 3.82 6.53
C VAL A 121 -21.02 2.37 6.36
N THR A 122 -22.00 1.46 6.29
CA THR A 122 -21.79 0.04 6.03
C THR A 122 -22.20 -0.37 4.61
N SER A 123 -22.86 0.51 3.88
CA SER A 123 -23.23 0.33 2.46
C SER A 123 -23.55 1.68 1.83
N PHE A 124 -23.54 1.73 0.50
CA PHE A 124 -24.13 2.81 -0.30
C PHE A 124 -25.37 2.31 -1.03
N SER A 125 -26.25 3.22 -1.44
CA SER A 125 -27.39 2.87 -2.28
C SER A 125 -26.92 2.41 -3.67
N ASN A 126 -27.66 1.52 -4.31
CA ASN A 126 -27.38 1.16 -5.69
C ASN A 126 -27.47 2.38 -6.59
N SER A 127 -26.56 2.49 -7.53
CA SER A 127 -26.42 3.63 -8.44
C SER A 127 -26.12 4.97 -7.74
N ALA A 128 -25.59 4.93 -6.51
CA ALA A 128 -25.09 6.15 -5.87
C ALA A 128 -23.85 6.68 -6.58
N ASP A 129 -23.81 7.98 -6.83
CA ASP A 129 -22.61 8.67 -7.28
C ASP A 129 -21.59 8.74 -6.15
N VAL A 130 -20.43 8.18 -6.38
CA VAL A 130 -19.34 8.13 -5.41
C VAL A 130 -18.05 8.75 -5.98
N SER A 131 -17.25 9.29 -5.08
CA SER A 131 -15.87 9.68 -5.36
C SER A 131 -14.94 8.67 -4.71
N ILE A 132 -14.01 8.14 -5.48
CA ILE A 132 -12.95 7.27 -4.99
C ILE A 132 -11.63 8.03 -4.99
N THR A 133 -10.91 8.00 -3.86
CA THR A 133 -9.62 8.65 -3.71
C THR A 133 -8.58 7.61 -3.33
N PHE A 134 -7.50 7.56 -4.10
CA PHE A 134 -6.35 6.70 -3.85
C PHE A 134 -5.19 7.50 -3.30
N ALA A 135 -4.55 6.99 -2.26
CA ALA A 135 -3.28 7.49 -1.75
C ALA A 135 -2.25 6.35 -1.78
N ARG A 136 -1.25 6.45 -2.67
CA ARG A 136 -0.20 5.45 -2.81
C ARG A 136 0.78 5.53 -1.63
N THR A 137 1.18 4.39 -1.09
CA THR A 137 2.28 4.31 -0.12
C THR A 137 3.62 4.35 -0.87
N GLY A 138 4.60 5.04 -0.31
CA GLY A 138 5.98 5.03 -0.82
C GLY A 138 6.60 3.64 -0.69
N ASP A 139 7.75 3.46 -1.33
CA ASP A 139 8.50 2.22 -1.26
C ASP A 139 9.02 1.95 0.15
N ALA A 140 9.14 0.66 0.50
CA ALA A 140 9.79 0.28 1.74
C ALA A 140 11.23 0.77 1.77
N GLY A 141 11.68 1.30 2.90
CA GLY A 141 13.07 1.71 3.08
C GLY A 141 14.03 0.53 2.86
N SER A 142 15.20 0.80 2.31
CA SER A 142 16.23 -0.21 2.15
C SER A 142 16.72 -0.73 3.52
N ALA A 143 17.12 -1.99 3.57
CA ALA A 143 17.74 -2.55 4.77
C ALA A 143 19.00 -1.74 5.14
N GLY A 144 19.20 -1.51 6.43
CA GLY A 144 20.42 -0.85 6.93
C GLY A 144 21.68 -1.65 6.57
N ALA A 145 22.78 -0.95 6.39
CA ALA A 145 24.05 -1.60 6.14
C ALA A 145 24.44 -2.51 7.32
N GLN A 146 24.99 -3.66 7.00
CA GLN A 146 25.54 -4.56 8.02
C GLN A 146 26.69 -3.85 8.77
N GLY A 147 26.73 -3.98 10.08
CA GLY A 147 27.83 -3.46 10.90
C GLY A 147 29.18 -4.03 10.46
N ALA A 148 30.22 -3.21 10.54
CA ALA A 148 31.58 -3.64 10.25
C ALA A 148 31.98 -4.81 11.17
N ALA A 149 32.76 -5.74 10.63
CA ALA A 149 33.33 -6.81 11.48
C ALA A 149 34.19 -6.20 12.60
N GLY A 150 34.08 -6.76 13.78
CA GLY A 150 34.91 -6.33 14.92
C GLY A 150 36.40 -6.41 14.57
N ALA A 151 37.18 -5.50 15.10
CA ALA A 151 38.62 -5.52 14.91
C ALA A 151 39.23 -6.83 15.45
N GLN A 152 40.15 -7.40 14.69
CA GLN A 152 40.89 -8.57 15.13
C GLN A 152 41.71 -8.21 16.39
N GLY A 153 41.71 -9.06 17.38
CA GLY A 153 42.52 -8.88 18.59
C GLY A 153 43.98 -8.76 18.23
N ALA A 154 44.70 -7.89 18.99
CA ALA A 154 46.13 -7.72 18.82
C ALA A 154 46.87 -9.04 19.04
N ALA A 155 47.87 -9.29 18.21
CA ALA A 155 48.77 -10.45 18.41
C ALA A 155 49.42 -10.38 19.76
N GLY A 156 49.45 -11.49 20.49
CA GLY A 156 50.12 -11.56 21.80
C GLY A 156 51.64 -11.30 21.65
N SER A 157 52.22 -10.63 22.66
CA SER A 157 53.63 -10.21 22.66
C SER A 157 54.65 -11.34 22.80
N SER A 158 54.25 -12.61 22.88
CA SER A 158 55.18 -13.76 22.91
C SER A 158 54.47 -15.00 22.35
N GLY A 159 54.41 -15.08 21.01
CA GLY A 159 54.16 -16.34 20.29
C GLY A 159 52.75 -16.92 20.33
N GLY A 160 51.74 -16.25 20.83
CA GLY A 160 50.37 -16.71 20.74
C GLY A 160 49.54 -15.84 19.79
N THR A 161 48.80 -16.44 18.88
CA THR A 161 47.83 -15.73 18.04
C THR A 161 46.71 -15.13 18.96
N GLY A 162 46.53 -13.81 18.91
CA GLY A 162 45.44 -13.19 19.63
C GLY A 162 44.10 -13.79 19.22
N SER A 163 43.16 -13.81 20.16
CA SER A 163 41.79 -14.25 19.86
C SER A 163 41.15 -13.33 18.81
N THR A 164 40.52 -13.95 17.85
CA THR A 164 39.71 -13.17 16.87
C THR A 164 38.68 -12.34 17.60
N GLY A 165 38.62 -11.04 17.27
CA GLY A 165 37.58 -10.17 17.82
C GLY A 165 36.17 -10.70 17.53
N ALA A 166 35.22 -10.40 18.41
CA ALA A 166 33.83 -10.78 18.18
C ALA A 166 33.30 -10.07 16.92
N GLN A 167 32.50 -10.79 16.17
CA GLN A 167 31.83 -10.23 15.00
C GLN A 167 30.91 -9.09 15.42
N GLY A 168 30.90 -7.99 14.69
CA GLY A 168 29.97 -6.88 14.91
C GLY A 168 28.52 -7.31 14.78
N HIS A 169 27.66 -6.68 15.54
CA HIS A 169 26.22 -6.93 15.44
C HIS A 169 25.70 -6.46 14.09
N GLN A 170 24.73 -7.21 13.56
CA GLN A 170 24.01 -6.80 12.36
C GLN A 170 23.26 -5.49 12.61
N GLY A 171 23.32 -4.55 11.67
CA GLY A 171 22.55 -3.32 11.72
C GLY A 171 21.05 -3.58 11.78
N ASN A 172 20.32 -2.72 12.44
CA ASN A 172 18.85 -2.80 12.47
C ASN A 172 18.28 -2.57 11.06
N THR A 173 17.18 -3.23 10.77
CA THR A 173 16.43 -2.99 9.53
C THR A 173 15.97 -1.53 9.49
N GLY A 174 16.12 -0.85 8.36
CA GLY A 174 15.61 0.51 8.15
C GLY A 174 14.11 0.58 8.42
N ALA A 175 13.64 1.72 8.94
CA ALA A 175 12.22 1.95 9.12
C ALA A 175 11.52 1.98 7.76
N THR A 176 10.31 1.41 7.72
CA THR A 176 9.45 1.48 6.52
C THR A 176 9.07 2.94 6.29
N GLY A 177 9.14 3.40 5.04
CA GLY A 177 8.62 4.72 4.68
C GLY A 177 7.13 4.82 5.01
N ALA A 178 6.71 5.96 5.49
CA ALA A 178 5.30 6.25 5.79
C ALA A 178 4.53 6.61 4.53
#